data_cea3269af606ee9d3939bd27c7d32c91
#
_entry.id   cea3269af606ee9d3939bd27c7d32c91
#
_cell.length_a   1.000
_cell.length_b   1.000
_cell.length_c   1.000
_cell.angle_alpha   90.00
_cell.angle_beta   90.00
_cell.angle_gamma   90.00
#
_symmetry.space_group_name_H-M   'P 1'
#
loop_
_entity.id
_entity.type
_entity.pdbx_description
1 polymer ?
#
loop_
_entity_poly.entity_id
_entity_poly.type
_entity_poly.pdbx_seq_one_letter_code
_entity_poly.pdbx_strand_id
1 'polypeptide(L)'
;SKPDMVTDPETFMLLMNEARINSGLEAAFPDEVIERYRTPKFRDACSTDWFDQIFRTATTQEYNMSASGGNNKTKYYFSLGYMDQGSIASSGNYKRLTARLNLDTYVLPKLKIGASIGYTYGDQRTPNGSVDEVFALDLMRANPLNPAYNSDGTIAMPDNTTLSYTGQVQGENPLTKMLYNEIHQKNNNIYGNAFLSWDILPELK
;
A
#
# COMPACT_ATOMS: atom_id res chain seq x y z
N SER A 1 -10.07 -0.45 12.58
CA SER A 1 -11.18 -1.40 12.51
C SER A 1 -11.86 -1.30 11.15
N LYS A 2 -12.34 -2.42 10.62
CA LYS A 2 -13.13 -2.45 9.39
C LYS A 2 -14.42 -1.61 9.61
N PRO A 3 -14.76 -0.69 8.68
CA PRO A 3 -16.02 0.01 8.73
C PRO A 3 -17.18 -0.96 8.51
N ASP A 4 -18.34 -0.65 9.08
CA ASP A 4 -19.56 -1.40 8.82
C ASP A 4 -20.10 -0.99 7.44
N MET A 5 -20.01 -1.90 6.48
CA MET A 5 -20.39 -1.67 5.09
C MET A 5 -21.61 -2.53 4.73
N VAL A 6 -22.52 -1.96 3.97
CA VAL A 6 -23.64 -2.70 3.42
C VAL A 6 -23.16 -3.55 2.25
N THR A 7 -23.06 -4.86 2.49
CA THR A 7 -22.66 -5.85 1.48
C THR A 7 -23.80 -6.72 1.00
N ASP A 8 -24.89 -6.78 1.76
CA ASP A 8 -26.08 -7.53 1.38
C ASP A 8 -26.83 -6.84 0.25
N PRO A 9 -27.06 -7.52 -0.90
CA PRO A 9 -27.67 -6.93 -2.08
C PRO A 9 -29.07 -6.37 -1.84
N GLU A 10 -29.91 -7.09 -1.09
CA GLU A 10 -31.29 -6.66 -0.82
C GLU A 10 -31.27 -5.36 0.01
N THR A 11 -30.52 -5.36 1.11
CA THR A 11 -30.38 -4.18 1.98
C THR A 11 -29.85 -2.98 1.20
N PHE A 12 -28.85 -3.18 0.35
CA PHE A 12 -28.32 -2.12 -0.50
C PHE A 12 -29.37 -1.53 -1.43
N MET A 13 -30.11 -2.38 -2.14
CA MET A 13 -31.15 -1.93 -3.09
C MET A 13 -32.29 -1.19 -2.40
N LEU A 14 -32.72 -1.67 -1.23
CA LEU A 14 -33.78 -1.01 -0.43
C LEU A 14 -33.34 0.37 0.05
N LEU A 15 -32.12 0.49 0.60
CA LEU A 15 -31.56 1.76 1.04
C LEU A 15 -31.38 2.75 -0.12
N MET A 16 -30.95 2.27 -1.28
CA MET A 16 -30.82 3.11 -2.47
C MET A 16 -32.20 3.61 -2.95
N ASN A 17 -33.22 2.75 -2.95
CA ASN A 17 -34.58 3.15 -3.29
C ASN A 17 -35.11 4.19 -2.32
N GLU A 18 -34.92 3.99 -1.01
CA GLU A 18 -35.32 4.95 0.02
C GLU A 18 -34.65 6.31 -0.17
N ALA A 19 -33.32 6.31 -0.39
CA ALA A 19 -32.57 7.55 -0.61
C ALA A 19 -33.06 8.32 -1.84
N ARG A 20 -33.39 7.62 -2.94
CA ARG A 20 -33.92 8.26 -4.15
C ARG A 20 -35.31 8.81 -3.96
N ILE A 21 -36.20 8.05 -3.34
CA ILE A 21 -37.57 8.50 -3.05
C ILE A 21 -37.53 9.74 -2.14
N ASN A 22 -36.70 9.74 -1.10
CA ASN A 22 -36.52 10.88 -0.22
C ASN A 22 -35.96 12.12 -0.94
N SER A 23 -35.29 11.92 -2.06
CA SER A 23 -34.79 12.99 -2.95
C SER A 23 -35.79 13.41 -4.03
N GLY A 24 -37.02 12.88 -4.03
CA GLY A 24 -38.04 13.19 -5.03
C GLY A 24 -37.84 12.47 -6.39
N LEU A 25 -37.02 11.43 -6.41
CA LEU A 25 -36.74 10.61 -7.60
C LEU A 25 -37.50 9.28 -7.53
N GLU A 26 -37.67 8.64 -8.67
CA GLU A 26 -38.20 7.27 -8.72
C GLU A 26 -37.23 6.26 -8.13
N ALA A 27 -37.77 5.12 -7.64
CA ALA A 27 -36.96 3.99 -7.17
C ALA A 27 -36.01 3.51 -8.25
N ALA A 28 -34.76 3.20 -7.87
CA ALA A 28 -33.75 2.68 -8.82
C ALA A 28 -33.96 1.20 -9.15
N PHE A 29 -34.45 0.44 -8.18
CA PHE A 29 -34.60 -1.01 -8.27
C PHE A 29 -36.08 -1.40 -8.15
N PRO A 30 -36.68 -1.93 -9.23
CA PRO A 30 -38.03 -2.51 -9.16
C PRO A 30 -38.08 -3.72 -8.25
N ASP A 31 -39.27 -3.99 -7.67
CA ASP A 31 -39.46 -5.13 -6.76
C ASP A 31 -39.07 -6.48 -7.38
N GLU A 32 -39.30 -6.66 -8.67
CA GLU A 32 -38.92 -7.87 -9.42
C GLU A 32 -37.39 -8.09 -9.40
N VAL A 33 -36.60 -7.02 -9.45
CA VAL A 33 -35.16 -7.08 -9.37
C VAL A 33 -34.72 -7.47 -7.97
N ILE A 34 -35.30 -6.83 -6.96
CA ILE A 34 -35.00 -7.13 -5.53
C ILE A 34 -35.32 -8.60 -5.24
N GLU A 35 -36.49 -9.10 -5.68
CA GLU A 35 -36.90 -10.48 -5.48
C GLU A 35 -35.94 -11.49 -6.13
N ARG A 36 -35.39 -11.16 -7.32
CA ARG A 36 -34.36 -11.99 -7.98
C ARG A 36 -33.12 -12.15 -7.09
N TYR A 37 -32.66 -11.09 -6.45
CA TYR A 37 -31.47 -11.10 -5.60
C TYR A 37 -31.70 -11.75 -4.22
N ARG A 38 -32.93 -12.04 -3.84
CA ARG A 38 -33.24 -12.90 -2.67
C ARG A 38 -32.87 -14.36 -2.91
N THR A 39 -32.76 -14.78 -4.17
CA THR A 39 -32.36 -16.15 -4.48
C THR A 39 -30.89 -16.38 -4.19
N PRO A 40 -30.46 -17.48 -3.54
CA PRO A 40 -29.07 -17.72 -3.17
C PRO A 40 -28.08 -17.57 -4.33
N LYS A 41 -28.49 -18.06 -5.52
CA LYS A 41 -27.64 -18.00 -6.70
C LYS A 41 -27.21 -16.59 -7.09
N PHE A 42 -28.11 -15.61 -7.02
CA PHE A 42 -27.81 -14.22 -7.38
C PHE A 42 -27.19 -13.48 -6.20
N ARG A 43 -27.67 -13.69 -4.99
CA ARG A 43 -27.13 -13.07 -3.79
C ARG A 43 -25.65 -13.39 -3.61
N ASP A 44 -25.28 -14.66 -3.68
CA ASP A 44 -23.90 -15.10 -3.44
C ASP A 44 -22.94 -14.67 -4.58
N ALA A 45 -23.45 -14.50 -5.79
CA ALA A 45 -22.66 -14.02 -6.90
C ALA A 45 -22.41 -12.50 -6.89
N CYS A 46 -23.21 -11.72 -6.17
CA CYS A 46 -23.25 -10.26 -6.21
C CYS A 46 -23.15 -9.60 -4.84
N SER A 47 -22.68 -10.30 -3.82
CA SER A 47 -22.44 -9.75 -2.48
C SER A 47 -20.96 -9.48 -2.27
N THR A 48 -20.44 -8.43 -2.93
CA THR A 48 -19.02 -8.13 -2.87
C THR A 48 -18.70 -7.25 -1.66
N ASP A 49 -17.91 -7.79 -0.74
CA ASP A 49 -17.25 -7.00 0.29
C ASP A 49 -15.98 -6.36 -0.25
N TRP A 50 -16.12 -5.16 -0.75
CA TRP A 50 -15.02 -4.43 -1.37
C TRP A 50 -13.88 -4.13 -0.40
N PHE A 51 -14.17 -3.99 0.90
CA PHE A 51 -13.11 -3.79 1.88
C PHE A 51 -12.18 -5.01 1.95
N ASP A 52 -12.75 -6.21 2.03
CA ASP A 52 -11.99 -7.45 2.09
C ASP A 52 -11.28 -7.79 0.76
N GLN A 53 -11.78 -7.26 -0.37
CA GLN A 53 -11.10 -7.38 -1.67
C GLN A 53 -9.88 -6.47 -1.78
N ILE A 54 -9.93 -5.30 -1.16
CA ILE A 54 -8.93 -4.25 -1.28
C ILE A 54 -7.88 -4.36 -0.18
N PHE A 55 -8.29 -4.63 1.05
CA PHE A 55 -7.41 -4.64 2.21
C PHE A 55 -7.08 -6.04 2.69
N ARG A 56 -5.86 -6.19 3.12
CA ARG A 56 -5.35 -7.45 3.69
C ARG A 56 -4.49 -7.16 4.92
N THR A 57 -4.32 -8.19 5.74
CA THR A 57 -3.28 -8.16 6.78
C THR A 57 -1.92 -8.18 6.09
N ALA A 58 -1.10 -7.19 6.37
CA ALA A 58 0.24 -7.08 5.84
C ALA A 58 1.27 -7.38 6.92
N THR A 59 2.35 -8.05 6.53
CA THR A 59 3.47 -8.35 7.40
C THR A 59 4.64 -7.43 7.11
N THR A 60 5.38 -7.07 8.15
CA THR A 60 6.67 -6.40 8.02
C THR A 60 7.75 -7.30 8.62
N GLN A 61 8.80 -7.52 7.87
CA GLN A 61 9.98 -8.26 8.31
C GLN A 61 11.17 -7.31 8.27
N GLU A 62 11.93 -7.25 9.37
CA GLU A 62 13.12 -6.41 9.46
C GLU A 62 14.27 -7.22 10.06
N TYR A 63 15.39 -7.19 9.37
CA TYR A 63 16.61 -7.89 9.78
C TYR A 63 17.74 -6.87 9.86
N ASN A 64 18.38 -6.80 11.03
CA ASN A 64 19.50 -5.90 11.26
C ASN A 64 20.69 -6.70 11.79
N MET A 65 21.85 -6.44 11.21
CA MET A 65 23.11 -7.02 11.64
C MET A 65 24.14 -5.90 11.76
N SER A 66 24.94 -5.92 12.82
CA SER A 66 26.04 -4.97 12.99
C SER A 66 27.24 -5.63 13.63
N ALA A 67 28.41 -5.12 13.28
CA ALA A 67 29.68 -5.49 13.88
C ALA A 67 30.47 -4.22 14.16
N SER A 68 31.09 -4.15 15.32
CA SER A 68 32.00 -3.07 15.69
C SER A 68 33.23 -3.64 16.38
N GLY A 69 34.32 -2.97 16.25
CA GLY A 69 35.57 -3.36 16.89
C GLY A 69 36.62 -2.29 16.75
N GLY A 70 37.78 -2.59 17.26
CA GLY A 70 38.92 -1.72 17.17
C GLY A 70 39.92 -1.90 18.26
N ASN A 71 40.93 -1.03 18.21
CA ASN A 71 41.99 -0.89 19.20
C ASN A 71 42.23 0.59 19.48
N ASN A 72 43.31 0.90 20.17
CA ASN A 72 43.67 2.29 20.50
C ASN A 72 43.95 3.19 19.30
N LYS A 73 44.21 2.59 18.12
CA LYS A 73 44.51 3.33 16.88
C LYS A 73 43.34 3.35 15.92
N THR A 74 42.60 2.27 15.81
CA THR A 74 41.58 2.11 14.79
C THR A 74 40.28 1.66 15.43
N LYS A 75 39.18 2.30 15.07
CA LYS A 75 37.80 1.88 15.43
C LYS A 75 37.00 1.75 14.15
N TYR A 76 36.18 0.72 14.07
CA TYR A 76 35.26 0.51 12.98
C TYR A 76 33.89 0.09 13.44
N TYR A 77 32.91 0.42 12.63
CA TYR A 77 31.52 -0.01 12.76
C TYR A 77 30.99 -0.31 11.37
N PHE A 78 30.34 -1.46 11.24
CA PHE A 78 29.64 -1.87 10.04
C PHE A 78 28.22 -2.30 10.41
N SER A 79 27.24 -1.95 9.57
CA SER A 79 25.88 -2.48 9.73
C SER A 79 25.21 -2.71 8.38
N LEU A 80 24.38 -3.74 8.38
CA LEU A 80 23.46 -4.07 7.29
C LEU A 80 22.06 -4.18 7.86
N GLY A 81 21.09 -3.62 7.15
CA GLY A 81 19.68 -3.75 7.46
C GLY A 81 18.89 -4.10 6.20
N TYR A 82 17.94 -5.01 6.33
CA TYR A 82 16.99 -5.34 5.29
C TYR A 82 15.58 -5.28 5.86
N MET A 83 14.68 -4.62 5.15
CA MET A 83 13.27 -4.54 5.49
C MET A 83 12.43 -4.94 4.28
N ASP A 84 11.42 -5.78 4.53
CA ASP A 84 10.37 -6.14 3.57
C ASP A 84 9.03 -5.86 4.23
N GLN A 85 8.33 -4.87 3.73
CA GLN A 85 7.05 -4.41 4.25
C GLN A 85 5.97 -4.58 3.19
N GLY A 86 5.02 -5.48 3.45
CA GLY A 86 3.81 -5.59 2.66
C GLY A 86 2.90 -4.36 2.88
N SER A 87 2.16 -4.00 1.85
CA SER A 87 1.09 -3.00 1.98
C SER A 87 -0.20 -3.65 2.48
N ILE A 88 -0.94 -2.93 3.31
CA ILE A 88 -2.30 -3.29 3.71
C ILE A 88 -3.26 -3.24 2.52
N ALA A 89 -3.01 -2.43 1.52
CA ALA A 89 -3.69 -2.52 0.23
C ALA A 89 -3.20 -3.76 -0.53
N SER A 90 -4.09 -4.45 -1.25
CA SER A 90 -3.82 -5.74 -1.92
C SER A 90 -2.67 -5.67 -2.92
N SER A 91 -2.41 -4.50 -3.51
CA SER A 91 -1.22 -4.23 -4.31
C SER A 91 -0.25 -3.34 -3.53
N GLY A 92 1.02 -3.58 -3.75
CA GLY A 92 2.07 -2.76 -3.16
C GLY A 92 2.94 -3.50 -2.15
N ASN A 93 4.19 -3.05 -2.10
CA ASN A 93 5.18 -3.47 -1.12
C ASN A 93 6.32 -2.43 -1.08
N TYR A 94 7.07 -2.45 0.01
CA TYR A 94 8.28 -1.66 0.15
C TYR A 94 9.44 -2.54 0.64
N LYS A 95 10.54 -2.54 -0.09
CA LYS A 95 11.78 -3.22 0.30
C LYS A 95 12.88 -2.19 0.48
N ARG A 96 13.64 -2.31 1.55
CA ARG A 96 14.75 -1.42 1.85
C ARG A 96 15.99 -2.21 2.26
N LEU A 97 17.10 -1.90 1.62
CA LEU A 97 18.43 -2.34 2.03
C LEU A 97 19.20 -1.12 2.53
N THR A 98 19.82 -1.24 3.69
CA THR A 98 20.70 -0.22 4.24
C THR A 98 22.06 -0.82 4.56
N ALA A 99 23.11 -0.08 4.27
CA ALA A 99 24.48 -0.44 4.65
C ALA A 99 25.15 0.80 5.22
N ARG A 100 25.92 0.65 6.29
CA ARG A 100 26.74 1.72 6.87
C ARG A 100 28.11 1.20 7.25
N LEU A 101 29.11 2.01 6.96
CA LEU A 101 30.50 1.80 7.35
C LEU A 101 31.02 3.08 8.00
N ASN A 102 31.57 2.97 9.19
CA ASN A 102 32.32 4.04 9.85
C ASN A 102 33.70 3.52 10.15
N LEU A 103 34.69 4.31 9.87
CA LEU A 103 36.09 4.01 10.14
C LEU A 103 36.79 5.25 10.70
N ASP A 104 37.42 5.10 11.82
CA ASP A 104 38.29 6.09 12.45
C ASP A 104 39.66 5.48 12.69
N THR A 105 40.74 6.11 12.26
CA THR A 105 42.08 5.58 12.49
C THR A 105 43.12 6.69 12.67
N TYR A 106 44.07 6.45 13.58
CA TYR A 106 45.27 7.26 13.71
C TYR A 106 46.32 6.74 12.71
N VAL A 107 46.56 7.48 11.63
CA VAL A 107 47.62 7.21 10.66
C VAL A 107 48.99 7.52 11.22
N LEU A 108 49.07 8.60 12.02
CA LEU A 108 50.25 9.03 12.80
C LEU A 108 49.79 9.29 14.23
N PRO A 109 50.68 9.33 15.22
CA PRO A 109 50.33 9.59 16.62
C PRO A 109 49.49 10.84 16.86
N LYS A 110 49.62 11.85 15.97
CA LYS A 110 48.91 13.12 16.05
C LYS A 110 47.96 13.36 14.86
N LEU A 111 47.80 12.39 14.01
CA LEU A 111 46.98 12.54 12.78
C LEU A 111 45.90 11.44 12.77
N LYS A 112 44.64 11.85 12.93
CA LYS A 112 43.47 11.00 12.85
C LYS A 112 42.71 11.26 11.54
N ILE A 113 42.36 10.23 10.85
CA ILE A 113 41.42 10.29 9.74
C ILE A 113 40.17 9.48 10.06
N GLY A 114 39.03 9.91 9.56
CA GLY A 114 37.80 9.17 9.70
C GLY A 114 36.94 9.30 8.46
N ALA A 115 36.15 8.26 8.21
CA ALA A 115 35.19 8.23 7.13
C ALA A 115 33.91 7.54 7.59
N SER A 116 32.78 8.06 7.14
CA SER A 116 31.47 7.46 7.32
C SER A 116 30.80 7.40 5.96
N ILE A 117 30.37 6.21 5.54
CA ILE A 117 29.65 5.98 4.30
C ILE A 117 28.37 5.24 4.62
N GLY A 118 27.27 5.72 4.08
CA GLY A 118 25.97 5.08 4.17
C GLY A 118 25.39 4.88 2.76
N TYR A 119 24.73 3.75 2.58
CA TYR A 119 23.99 3.40 1.38
C TYR A 119 22.59 2.96 1.74
N THR A 120 21.61 3.44 1.00
CA THR A 120 20.22 3.00 1.14
C THR A 120 19.66 2.75 -0.27
N TYR A 121 19.16 1.55 -0.46
CA TYR A 121 18.36 1.16 -1.62
C TYR A 121 16.92 0.96 -1.18
N GLY A 122 15.98 1.62 -1.85
CA GLY A 122 14.55 1.46 -1.67
C GLY A 122 13.89 1.00 -2.97
N ASP A 123 13.03 -0.01 -2.87
CA ASP A 123 12.18 -0.50 -3.96
C ASP A 123 10.74 -0.46 -3.48
N GLN A 124 9.94 0.42 -4.04
CA GLN A 124 8.55 0.66 -3.65
C GLN A 124 7.63 0.42 -4.82
N ARG A 125 6.59 -0.36 -4.58
CA ARG A 125 5.44 -0.48 -5.46
C ARG A 125 4.22 0.05 -4.75
N THR A 126 3.49 0.93 -5.39
CA THR A 126 2.23 1.49 -4.88
C THR A 126 1.18 1.46 -5.97
N PRO A 127 -0.11 1.29 -5.62
CA PRO A 127 -1.17 1.54 -6.58
C PRO A 127 -1.10 2.98 -7.08
N ASN A 128 -1.56 3.19 -8.30
CA ASN A 128 -1.72 4.54 -8.84
C ASN A 128 -2.91 5.22 -8.16
N GLY A 129 -2.64 6.20 -7.34
CA GLY A 129 -3.58 6.86 -6.46
C GLY A 129 -3.17 6.74 -5.00
N SER A 130 -3.58 7.67 -4.18
CA SER A 130 -3.34 7.59 -2.74
C SER A 130 -4.25 6.52 -2.12
N VAL A 131 -3.82 5.92 -1.02
CA VAL A 131 -4.67 5.00 -0.23
C VAL A 131 -5.96 5.70 0.21
N ASP A 132 -5.88 7.00 0.51
CA ASP A 132 -7.03 7.83 0.87
C ASP A 132 -8.02 7.98 -0.29
N GLU A 133 -7.52 8.10 -1.52
CA GLU A 133 -8.35 8.20 -2.74
C GLU A 133 -9.08 6.88 -3.02
N VAL A 134 -8.35 5.76 -2.94
CA VAL A 134 -8.95 4.43 -3.09
C VAL A 134 -9.98 4.15 -1.99
N PHE A 135 -9.68 4.54 -0.75
CA PHE A 135 -10.60 4.36 0.36
C PHE A 135 -11.83 5.29 0.25
N ALA A 136 -11.60 6.59 0.10
CA ALA A 136 -12.67 7.58 0.20
C ALA A 136 -13.56 7.64 -1.06
N LEU A 137 -12.99 7.43 -2.23
CA LEU A 137 -13.71 7.61 -3.49
C LEU A 137 -14.14 6.27 -4.12
N ASP A 138 -13.23 5.30 -4.18
CA ASP A 138 -13.50 4.08 -4.91
C ASP A 138 -14.22 3.05 -4.05
N LEU A 139 -13.74 2.83 -2.81
CA LEU A 139 -14.33 1.85 -1.91
C LEU A 139 -15.72 2.25 -1.42
N MET A 140 -15.87 3.51 -0.97
CA MET A 140 -17.15 4.00 -0.42
C MET A 140 -18.24 4.15 -1.48
N ARG A 141 -17.87 4.22 -2.76
CA ARG A 141 -18.79 4.27 -3.91
C ARG A 141 -18.95 2.94 -4.61
N ALA A 142 -18.15 1.94 -4.26
CA ALA A 142 -18.19 0.64 -4.90
C ALA A 142 -19.52 -0.05 -4.63
N ASN A 143 -20.15 -0.51 -5.71
CA ASN A 143 -21.44 -1.18 -5.63
C ASN A 143 -21.25 -2.65 -5.23
N PRO A 144 -21.85 -3.12 -4.13
CA PRO A 144 -21.74 -4.51 -3.69
C PRO A 144 -22.40 -5.50 -4.69
N LEU A 145 -23.25 -5.01 -5.59
CA LEU A 145 -23.87 -5.85 -6.63
C LEU A 145 -22.89 -6.21 -7.77
N ASN A 146 -21.75 -5.52 -7.86
CA ASN A 146 -20.73 -5.82 -8.86
C ASN A 146 -19.79 -6.91 -8.34
N PRO A 147 -19.53 -7.98 -9.09
CA PRO A 147 -18.52 -8.96 -8.72
C PRO A 147 -17.11 -8.35 -8.80
N ALA A 148 -16.22 -8.76 -7.90
CA ALA A 148 -14.82 -8.34 -7.94
C ALA A 148 -14.06 -9.00 -9.11
N TYR A 149 -14.36 -10.28 -9.36
CA TYR A 149 -13.73 -11.10 -10.39
C TYR A 149 -14.77 -11.82 -11.24
N ASN A 150 -14.42 -12.07 -12.47
CA ASN A 150 -15.15 -12.96 -13.36
C ASN A 150 -14.94 -14.43 -12.97
N SER A 151 -15.74 -15.33 -13.52
CA SER A 151 -15.63 -16.78 -13.28
C SER A 151 -14.30 -17.40 -13.71
N ASP A 152 -13.55 -16.74 -14.59
CA ASP A 152 -12.21 -17.12 -15.05
C ASP A 152 -11.07 -16.54 -14.19
N GLY A 153 -11.41 -15.80 -13.11
CA GLY A 153 -10.47 -15.17 -12.21
C GLY A 153 -9.90 -13.83 -12.69
N THR A 154 -10.34 -13.33 -13.83
CA THR A 154 -9.99 -11.98 -14.28
C THR A 154 -10.78 -10.93 -13.49
N ILE A 155 -10.25 -9.71 -13.39
CA ILE A 155 -10.98 -8.61 -12.74
C ILE A 155 -12.26 -8.32 -13.53
N ALA A 156 -13.39 -8.33 -12.84
CA ALA A 156 -14.65 -8.00 -13.45
C ALA A 156 -14.69 -6.50 -13.81
N MET A 157 -14.82 -6.22 -15.10
CA MET A 157 -15.08 -4.86 -15.56
C MET A 157 -16.58 -4.62 -15.55
N PRO A 158 -17.05 -3.49 -15.03
CA PRO A 158 -18.46 -3.13 -15.17
C PRO A 158 -18.78 -3.00 -16.66
N ASP A 159 -19.53 -3.95 -17.19
CA ASP A 159 -20.08 -3.81 -18.50
C ASP A 159 -21.40 -3.02 -18.42
N ASN A 160 -21.63 -2.18 -19.40
CA ASN A 160 -22.85 -1.37 -19.48
C ASN A 160 -24.11 -2.22 -19.66
N THR A 161 -24.00 -3.53 -19.93
CA THR A 161 -25.11 -4.43 -20.16
C THR A 161 -25.66 -5.04 -18.87
N THR A 162 -24.83 -5.32 -17.90
CA THR A 162 -25.26 -5.77 -16.56
C THR A 162 -25.91 -4.63 -15.77
N LEU A 163 -25.48 -3.39 -16.02
CA LEU A 163 -26.01 -2.16 -15.41
C LEU A 163 -27.33 -1.69 -16.02
N SER A 164 -27.71 -2.22 -17.17
CA SER A 164 -28.96 -1.87 -17.87
C SER A 164 -30.22 -2.18 -17.02
N TYR A 165 -30.13 -3.09 -16.07
CA TYR A 165 -31.21 -3.34 -15.12
C TYR A 165 -31.24 -2.38 -13.92
N THR A 166 -30.12 -1.76 -13.60
CA THR A 166 -29.98 -0.91 -12.40
C THR A 166 -29.96 0.58 -12.73
N GLY A 167 -29.90 0.91 -14.00
CA GLY A 167 -30.16 2.27 -14.51
C GLY A 167 -29.18 3.36 -14.12
N GLN A 168 -28.27 3.21 -13.15
CA GLN A 168 -27.37 4.31 -12.75
C GLN A 168 -26.22 3.96 -11.79
N VAL A 169 -25.91 2.73 -11.47
CA VAL A 169 -24.75 2.50 -10.59
C VAL A 169 -23.51 2.24 -11.43
N GLN A 170 -22.99 3.29 -12.01
CA GLN A 170 -21.65 3.31 -12.61
C GLN A 170 -20.64 3.37 -11.48
N GLY A 171 -20.08 2.25 -11.10
CA GLY A 171 -18.91 2.18 -10.24
C GLY A 171 -17.81 1.46 -10.98
N GLU A 172 -16.65 2.08 -11.13
CA GLU A 172 -15.45 1.35 -11.55
C GLU A 172 -15.15 0.26 -10.52
N ASN A 173 -14.64 -0.87 -10.97
CA ASN A 173 -14.12 -1.87 -10.05
C ASN A 173 -12.83 -1.33 -9.40
N PRO A 174 -12.81 -1.10 -8.08
CA PRO A 174 -11.64 -0.50 -7.42
C PRO A 174 -10.34 -1.27 -7.64
N LEU A 175 -10.42 -2.59 -7.85
CA LEU A 175 -9.26 -3.42 -8.13
C LEU A 175 -8.56 -3.05 -9.44
N THR A 176 -9.27 -2.47 -10.38
CA THR A 176 -8.68 -2.04 -11.67
C THR A 176 -7.58 -1.01 -11.46
N LYS A 177 -7.85 0.02 -10.66
CA LYS A 177 -6.84 1.05 -10.36
C LYS A 177 -5.68 0.47 -9.58
N MET A 178 -5.95 -0.46 -8.66
CA MET A 178 -4.93 -1.01 -7.77
C MET A 178 -4.01 -2.00 -8.46
N LEU A 179 -4.50 -2.81 -9.39
CA LEU A 179 -3.75 -3.92 -9.96
C LEU A 179 -3.16 -3.62 -11.34
N TYR A 180 -3.81 -2.76 -12.14
CA TYR A 180 -3.31 -2.44 -13.48
C TYR A 180 -2.45 -1.17 -13.56
N ASN A 181 -2.53 -0.29 -12.57
CA ASN A 181 -1.82 0.97 -12.55
C ASN A 181 -0.84 1.04 -11.36
N GLU A 182 0.18 0.19 -11.35
CA GLU A 182 1.21 0.24 -10.32
C GLU A 182 2.29 1.29 -10.64
N ILE A 183 2.63 2.10 -9.66
CA ILE A 183 3.82 2.95 -9.69
C ILE A 183 4.97 2.17 -9.05
N HIS A 184 6.03 1.96 -9.81
CA HIS A 184 7.25 1.31 -9.34
C HIS A 184 8.36 2.35 -9.20
N GLN A 185 8.79 2.59 -7.97
CA GLN A 185 9.81 3.59 -7.65
C GLN A 185 11.03 2.93 -7.00
N LYS A 186 12.21 3.17 -7.58
CA LYS A 186 13.49 2.73 -7.04
C LYS A 186 14.32 3.93 -6.64
N ASN A 187 14.78 3.95 -5.41
CA ASN A 187 15.59 5.01 -4.86
C ASN A 187 16.95 4.46 -4.44
N ASN A 188 18.01 5.15 -4.85
CA ASN A 188 19.38 4.87 -4.46
C ASN A 188 19.97 6.11 -3.80
N ASN A 189 20.36 6.01 -2.55
CA ASN A 189 20.99 7.10 -1.82
C ASN A 189 22.35 6.66 -1.29
N ILE A 190 23.37 7.41 -1.65
CA ILE A 190 24.72 7.28 -1.08
C ILE A 190 25.02 8.59 -0.38
N TYR A 191 25.46 8.51 0.86
CA TYR A 191 25.88 9.66 1.64
C TYR A 191 27.13 9.31 2.44
N GLY A 192 27.95 10.30 2.70
CA GLY A 192 29.15 10.08 3.47
C GLY A 192 29.86 11.37 3.79
N ASN A 193 30.75 11.26 4.73
CA ASN A 193 31.70 12.30 5.09
C ASN A 193 33.06 11.68 5.38
N ALA A 194 34.07 12.48 5.20
CA ALA A 194 35.42 12.16 5.64
C ALA A 194 35.97 13.38 6.41
N PHE A 195 36.78 13.12 7.39
CA PHE A 195 37.46 14.16 8.15
C PHE A 195 38.92 13.79 8.42
N LEU A 196 39.71 14.84 8.62
CA LEU A 196 41.08 14.76 9.07
C LEU A 196 41.22 15.64 10.29
N SER A 197 41.78 15.10 11.36
CA SER A 197 42.11 15.84 12.59
C SER A 197 43.60 15.71 12.84
N TRP A 198 44.29 16.85 12.91
CA TRP A 198 45.73 16.90 13.14
C TRP A 198 46.04 17.76 14.35
N ASP A 199 46.59 17.11 15.39
CA ASP A 199 47.06 17.79 16.61
C ASP A 199 48.44 18.42 16.35
N ILE A 200 48.45 19.63 15.83
CA ILE A 200 49.68 20.34 15.41
C ILE A 200 50.46 20.80 16.65
N LEU A 201 49.75 21.47 17.56
CA LEU A 201 50.27 21.93 18.83
C LEU A 201 49.42 21.35 19.99
N PRO A 202 49.94 21.25 21.25
CA PRO A 202 49.18 20.73 22.35
C PRO A 202 47.83 21.43 22.57
N GLU A 203 47.74 22.70 22.20
CA GLU A 203 46.58 23.57 22.40
C GLU A 203 45.77 23.87 21.12
N LEU A 204 46.21 23.36 19.94
CA LEU A 204 45.59 23.62 18.63
C LEU A 204 45.33 22.30 17.89
N LYS A 205 44.05 22.05 17.58
CA LYS A 205 43.60 20.93 16.76
C LYS A 205 43.08 21.40 15.43
#